data_38384fd40130c836dc79b38352ff2d59
#
_entry.id   38384fd40130c836dc79b38352ff2d59
#
_cell.length_a   1.000
_cell.length_b   1.000
_cell.length_c   1.000
_cell.angle_alpha   90.00
_cell.angle_beta   90.00
_cell.angle_gamma   90.00
#
_symmetry.space_group_name_H-M   'P 1'
#
loop_
_entity.id
_entity.type
_entity.pdbx_description
1 polymer ?
#
loop_
_entity_poly.entity_id
_entity_poly.type
_entity_poly.pdbx_seq_one_letter_code
_entity_poly.pdbx_strand_id
1 'polypeptide(L)'
;TKSNTSFTIKEHKLKTLYIDNTETLPVTVRDTIPVYEFTTETDGQEGYSVVVGDKRVEKVLISVPSGLLSDTSFIEPLRLYYRDIPMLIQQDLNQYYAETQEKAIQTKMSVEACYKDLPTLWSQGYPYNEKCPIKCYDHALAGCNAIAIAQILAYHRVPTNLNWNAILASSTVTSSSSATVIDQVSTLIANIGSKISTEYECLESGASPSNIPSCLISYGLKADGIVTLSVEECKMNLQNGRPAILFGYTASNAGHTWVCDGWKKHIYDDGNCYDYLKMNWGWGGDSNGFFLIEYPMSFNAGGYLFNKNLKMICNIHKL
;
A
#
# COMPACT_ATOMS: atom_id res chain seq x y z
N THR A 1 -4.81 -5.10 28.57
CA THR A 1 -4.30 -3.92 29.28
C THR A 1 -3.71 -2.99 28.23
N LYS A 2 -4.41 -1.88 27.90
CA LYS A 2 -3.82 -0.79 27.11
C LYS A 2 -2.68 -0.22 27.93
N SER A 3 -1.44 -0.34 27.48
CA SER A 3 -0.34 0.42 28.04
C SER A 3 -0.60 1.89 27.71
N ASN A 4 -0.92 2.68 28.69
CA ASN A 4 -0.89 4.14 28.61
C ASN A 4 0.59 4.57 28.56
N THR A 5 1.21 4.50 27.41
CA THR A 5 2.50 5.16 27.18
C THR A 5 2.20 6.64 27.05
N SER A 6 2.49 7.41 28.07
CA SER A 6 2.44 8.88 28.01
C SER A 6 3.72 9.38 27.35
N PHE A 7 3.58 10.22 26.34
CA PHE A 7 4.70 10.95 25.76
C PHE A 7 4.59 12.44 26.14
N THR A 8 5.73 13.09 26.28
CA THR A 8 5.81 14.52 26.56
C THR A 8 6.35 15.25 25.33
N ILE A 9 5.68 16.33 24.94
CA ILE A 9 6.19 17.21 23.88
C ILE A 9 7.21 18.16 24.52
N LYS A 10 8.45 18.14 24.04
CA LYS A 10 9.56 18.99 24.52
C LYS A 10 9.64 20.30 23.75
N GLU A 11 9.57 20.24 22.45
CA GLU A 11 9.69 21.38 21.55
C GLU A 11 8.79 21.18 20.33
N HIS A 12 8.33 22.26 19.75
CA HIS A 12 7.67 22.24 18.45
C HIS A 12 8.17 23.37 17.58
N LYS A 13 8.25 23.10 16.27
CA LYS A 13 8.53 24.10 15.23
C LYS A 13 7.40 24.09 14.22
N LEU A 14 6.95 25.29 13.85
CA LEU A 14 5.99 25.46 12.78
C LEU A 14 6.71 25.86 11.51
N LYS A 15 6.48 25.10 10.46
CA LYS A 15 6.85 25.43 9.09
C LYS A 15 5.59 25.69 8.27
N THR A 16 5.68 26.60 7.32
CA THR A 16 4.60 26.86 6.38
C THR A 16 5.05 26.41 5.00
N LEU A 17 4.30 25.52 4.41
CA LEU A 17 4.48 25.12 3.01
C LEU A 17 3.47 25.86 2.13
N TYR A 18 3.95 26.34 1.00
CA TYR A 18 3.12 26.96 -0.04
C TYR A 18 3.03 25.98 -1.20
N ILE A 19 1.82 25.54 -1.48
CA ILE A 19 1.54 24.52 -2.51
C ILE A 19 0.68 25.18 -3.59
N ASP A 20 1.21 25.25 -4.79
CA ASP A 20 0.48 25.77 -5.96
C ASP A 20 -0.31 24.64 -6.62
N ASN A 21 -1.63 24.70 -6.52
CA ASN A 21 -2.53 23.69 -7.07
C ASN A 21 -3.00 24.13 -8.46
N THR A 22 -2.37 23.59 -9.49
CA THR A 22 -2.62 23.93 -10.90
C THR A 22 -3.30 22.82 -11.69
N GLU A 23 -3.32 21.60 -11.16
CA GLU A 23 -3.70 20.41 -11.95
C GLU A 23 -5.19 20.07 -11.83
N THR A 24 -5.84 20.43 -10.72
CA THR A 24 -7.22 20.03 -10.44
C THR A 24 -8.24 21.15 -10.41
N LEU A 25 -7.80 22.41 -10.50
CA LEU A 25 -8.67 23.58 -10.45
C LEU A 25 -8.53 24.43 -11.72
N PRO A 26 -9.63 25.02 -12.21
CA PRO A 26 -9.60 25.91 -13.39
C PRO A 26 -8.81 27.21 -13.15
N VAL A 27 -8.43 27.48 -11.91
CA VAL A 27 -7.63 28.63 -11.49
C VAL A 27 -6.57 28.14 -10.52
N THR A 28 -5.33 28.61 -10.67
CA THR A 28 -4.25 28.31 -9.73
C THR A 28 -4.62 28.79 -8.32
N VAL A 29 -4.73 27.87 -7.38
CA VAL A 29 -4.94 28.17 -5.96
C VAL A 29 -3.64 27.85 -5.22
N ARG A 30 -3.14 28.84 -4.47
CA ARG A 30 -2.01 28.65 -3.57
C ARG A 30 -2.51 28.28 -2.19
N ASP A 31 -2.26 27.04 -1.80
CA ASP A 31 -2.54 26.55 -0.46
C ASP A 31 -1.40 26.89 0.50
N THR A 32 -1.76 27.27 1.72
CA THR A 32 -0.83 27.55 2.81
C THR A 32 -1.01 26.47 3.87
N ILE A 33 -0.07 25.54 3.96
CA ILE A 33 -0.19 24.33 4.78
C ILE A 33 0.76 24.44 5.98
N PRO A 34 0.23 24.46 7.21
CA PRO A 34 1.05 24.40 8.42
C PRO A 34 1.56 22.98 8.65
N VAL A 35 2.87 22.85 8.83
CA VAL A 35 3.53 21.59 9.20
C VAL A 35 4.23 21.77 10.55
N TYR A 36 3.88 20.95 11.49
CA TYR A 36 4.43 20.97 12.85
C TYR A 36 5.47 19.87 13.01
N GLU A 37 6.64 20.23 13.47
CA GLU A 37 7.70 19.32 13.90
C GLU A 37 7.72 19.29 15.42
N PHE A 38 7.52 18.12 16.03
CA PHE A 38 7.53 17.93 17.47
C PHE A 38 8.74 17.10 17.86
N THR A 39 9.47 17.55 18.88
CA THR A 39 10.37 16.70 19.65
C THR A 39 9.58 16.11 20.81
N THR A 40 9.62 14.80 20.95
CA THR A 40 8.88 14.04 21.95
C THR A 40 9.86 13.31 22.88
N GLU A 41 9.42 12.98 24.09
CA GLU A 41 10.15 12.12 25.00
C GLU A 41 9.23 11.03 25.52
N THR A 42 9.69 9.79 25.42
CA THR A 42 9.01 8.60 25.93
C THR A 42 10.05 7.76 26.68
N ASP A 43 9.81 7.49 27.97
CA ASP A 43 10.70 6.69 28.82
C ASP A 43 12.17 7.17 28.81
N GLY A 44 12.38 8.50 28.77
CA GLY A 44 13.71 9.11 28.76
C GLY A 44 14.43 9.06 27.39
N GLN A 45 13.77 8.59 26.35
CA GLN A 45 14.27 8.63 24.98
C GLN A 45 13.61 9.76 24.19
N GLU A 46 14.41 10.57 23.53
CA GLU A 46 13.92 11.59 22.63
C GLU A 46 13.53 10.97 21.28
N GLY A 47 12.36 11.32 20.80
CA GLY A 47 11.83 11.00 19.49
C GLY A 47 11.32 12.25 18.79
N TYR A 48 10.75 12.11 17.61
CA TYR A 48 10.13 13.22 16.91
C TYR A 48 8.94 12.79 16.05
N SER A 49 8.08 13.77 15.77
CA SER A 49 6.94 13.59 14.87
C SER A 49 6.77 14.81 13.97
N VAL A 50 6.34 14.56 12.73
CA VAL A 50 5.99 15.60 11.76
C VAL A 50 4.52 15.45 11.43
N VAL A 51 3.75 16.50 11.65
CA VAL A 51 2.29 16.50 11.54
C VAL A 51 1.82 17.65 10.66
N VAL A 52 0.90 17.39 9.75
CA VAL A 52 0.23 18.44 8.97
C VAL A 52 -0.98 18.96 9.74
N GLY A 53 -1.04 20.27 9.90
CA GLY A 53 -2.11 20.95 10.64
C GLY A 53 -3.26 21.47 9.75
N ASP A 54 -3.50 20.85 8.62
CA ASP A 54 -4.59 21.21 7.71
C ASP A 54 -5.61 20.08 7.62
N LYS A 55 -6.89 20.38 7.87
CA LYS A 55 -7.98 19.38 7.88
C LYS A 55 -8.17 18.66 6.55
N ARG A 56 -7.73 19.24 5.47
CA ARG A 56 -7.76 18.63 4.13
C ARG A 56 -6.70 17.57 3.97
N VAL A 57 -5.68 17.61 4.84
CA VAL A 57 -4.48 16.76 4.81
C VAL A 57 -4.13 16.36 6.24
N GLU A 58 -5.08 15.81 6.97
CA GLU A 58 -4.83 15.39 8.36
C GLU A 58 -3.95 14.15 8.43
N LYS A 59 -2.64 14.33 8.54
CA LYS A 59 -1.69 13.23 8.66
C LYS A 59 -0.59 13.48 9.66
N VAL A 60 -0.28 12.44 10.42
CA VAL A 60 1.04 12.26 11.03
C VAL A 60 1.93 11.69 9.92
N LEU A 61 2.81 12.50 9.37
CA LEU A 61 3.68 12.10 8.27
C LEU A 61 4.84 11.24 8.73
N ILE A 62 5.42 11.59 9.88
CA ILE A 62 6.55 10.87 10.48
C ILE A 62 6.29 10.79 11.97
N SER A 63 6.56 9.63 12.56
CA SER A 63 6.62 9.45 14.01
C SER A 63 7.69 8.43 14.34
N VAL A 64 8.72 8.86 15.04
CA VAL A 64 9.88 8.03 15.42
C VAL A 64 10.02 8.09 16.93
N PRO A 65 9.98 6.96 17.63
CA PRO A 65 10.02 6.92 19.10
C PRO A 65 11.38 7.26 19.68
N SER A 66 12.46 7.15 18.88
CA SER A 66 13.81 7.51 19.29
C SER A 66 14.63 8.06 18.14
N GLY A 67 15.41 9.13 18.39
CA GLY A 67 16.23 9.81 17.41
C GLY A 67 15.81 11.26 17.18
N LEU A 68 16.69 12.08 16.63
CA LEU A 68 16.45 13.49 16.35
C LEU A 68 16.41 13.73 14.83
N LEU A 69 15.56 14.67 14.41
CA LEU A 69 15.44 15.08 12.99
C LEU A 69 16.78 15.64 12.44
N SER A 70 17.66 16.13 13.33
CA SER A 70 19.00 16.62 13.02
C SER A 70 20.07 15.54 12.95
N ASP A 71 19.74 14.29 13.30
CA ASP A 71 20.71 13.21 13.31
C ASP A 71 21.06 12.82 11.86
N THR A 72 22.34 12.94 11.51
CA THR A 72 22.85 12.62 10.17
C THR A 72 23.00 11.11 9.94
N SER A 73 22.85 10.29 10.99
CA SER A 73 22.83 8.82 10.90
C SER A 73 21.47 8.27 10.41
N PHE A 74 20.55 9.16 10.05
CA PHE A 74 19.21 8.79 9.54
C PHE A 74 19.30 7.87 8.35
N ILE A 75 18.49 6.82 8.39
CA ILE A 75 18.28 5.89 7.28
C ILE A 75 17.83 6.69 6.05
N GLU A 76 18.54 6.52 4.94
CA GLU A 76 18.29 7.24 3.68
C GLU A 76 16.79 7.30 3.28
N PRO A 77 15.99 6.24 3.43
CA PRO A 77 14.55 6.28 3.15
C PRO A 77 13.78 7.37 3.91
N LEU A 78 14.11 7.62 5.17
CA LEU A 78 13.41 8.61 5.99
C LEU A 78 13.77 10.04 5.60
N ARG A 79 15.03 10.27 5.18
CA ARG A 79 15.49 11.56 4.64
C ARG A 79 14.82 11.87 3.31
N LEU A 80 14.69 10.87 2.44
CA LEU A 80 13.98 10.98 1.16
C LEU A 80 12.50 11.29 1.40
N TYR A 81 11.86 10.57 2.32
CA TYR A 81 10.46 10.81 2.69
C TYR A 81 10.24 12.25 3.20
N TYR A 82 11.11 12.73 4.10
CA TYR A 82 11.03 14.10 4.62
C TYR A 82 11.17 15.16 3.51
N ARG A 83 12.07 14.92 2.56
CA ARG A 83 12.26 15.81 1.40
C ARG A 83 11.01 15.86 0.51
N ASP A 84 10.29 14.75 0.40
CA ASP A 84 9.17 14.61 -0.50
C ASP A 84 7.81 15.00 0.13
N ILE A 85 7.80 15.41 1.42
CA ILE A 85 6.61 15.90 2.15
C ILE A 85 5.78 16.93 1.34
N PRO A 86 6.35 17.96 0.71
CA PRO A 86 5.56 18.92 -0.08
C PRO A 86 4.78 18.26 -1.22
N MET A 87 5.38 17.28 -1.89
CA MET A 87 4.73 16.53 -2.97
C MET A 87 3.60 15.64 -2.43
N LEU A 88 3.78 15.03 -1.26
CA LEU A 88 2.75 14.21 -0.62
C LEU A 88 1.53 15.04 -0.23
N ILE A 89 1.77 16.24 0.33
CA ILE A 89 0.71 17.19 0.67
C ILE A 89 -0.02 17.65 -0.59
N GLN A 90 0.73 17.96 -1.68
CA GLN A 90 0.14 18.33 -2.96
C GLN A 90 -0.85 17.28 -3.47
N GLN A 91 -0.46 16.01 -3.38
CA GLN A 91 -1.29 14.91 -3.85
C GLN A 91 -2.56 14.73 -3.01
N ASP A 92 -2.47 14.87 -1.69
CA ASP A 92 -3.64 14.83 -0.81
C ASP A 92 -4.60 16.00 -1.07
N LEU A 93 -4.07 17.20 -1.33
CA LEU A 93 -4.88 18.35 -1.71
C LEU A 93 -5.57 18.14 -3.07
N ASN A 94 -4.86 17.58 -4.04
CA ASN A 94 -5.46 17.23 -5.33
C ASN A 94 -6.62 16.26 -5.14
N GLN A 95 -6.44 15.22 -4.31
CA GLN A 95 -7.52 14.28 -3.97
C GLN A 95 -8.69 14.99 -3.26
N TYR A 96 -8.41 15.82 -2.27
CA TYR A 96 -9.44 16.58 -1.55
C TYR A 96 -10.25 17.46 -2.49
N TYR A 97 -9.58 18.20 -3.40
CA TYR A 97 -10.27 19.05 -4.36
C TYR A 97 -11.07 18.25 -5.38
N ALA A 98 -10.55 17.12 -5.86
CA ALA A 98 -11.31 16.22 -6.73
C ALA A 98 -12.58 15.71 -6.03
N GLU A 99 -12.47 15.23 -4.80
CA GLU A 99 -13.63 14.76 -4.01
C GLU A 99 -14.62 15.88 -3.67
N THR A 100 -14.13 17.10 -3.45
CA THR A 100 -14.98 18.25 -3.14
C THR A 100 -15.72 18.74 -4.39
N GLN A 101 -15.07 18.71 -5.55
CA GLN A 101 -15.75 18.96 -6.83
C GLN A 101 -16.79 17.88 -7.13
N GLU A 102 -16.48 16.60 -6.88
CA GLU A 102 -17.48 15.52 -6.97
C GLU A 102 -18.71 15.79 -6.10
N LYS A 103 -18.53 16.26 -4.86
CA LYS A 103 -19.63 16.61 -3.95
C LYS A 103 -20.43 17.84 -4.41
N ALA A 104 -19.77 18.83 -5.01
CA ALA A 104 -20.42 20.04 -5.53
C ALA A 104 -21.21 19.78 -6.82
N ILE A 105 -20.82 18.75 -7.59
CA ILE A 105 -21.49 18.30 -8.82
C ILE A 105 -22.54 17.20 -8.52
N GLN A 106 -23.09 17.12 -7.31
CA GLN A 106 -24.15 16.18 -6.95
C GLN A 106 -25.46 16.38 -7.76
N THR A 107 -25.35 16.31 -9.09
CA THR A 107 -26.44 16.11 -9.99
C THR A 107 -26.29 14.73 -10.60
N LYS A 108 -27.13 13.80 -10.17
CA LYS A 108 -27.34 12.45 -10.72
C LYS A 108 -26.07 11.75 -11.25
N MET A 109 -25.35 11.10 -10.37
CA MET A 109 -24.23 10.22 -10.71
C MET A 109 -24.69 8.77 -10.63
N SER A 110 -24.36 7.96 -11.65
CA SER A 110 -24.48 6.52 -11.59
C SER A 110 -23.09 5.90 -11.34
N VAL A 111 -23.07 4.78 -10.62
CA VAL A 111 -21.83 4.05 -10.32
C VAL A 111 -21.95 2.64 -10.86
N GLU A 112 -21.05 2.26 -11.74
CA GLU A 112 -20.78 0.88 -12.08
C GLU A 112 -19.62 0.38 -11.26
N ALA A 113 -19.73 -0.81 -10.66
CA ALA A 113 -18.67 -1.33 -9.81
C ALA A 113 -18.64 -2.85 -9.78
N CYS A 114 -17.46 -3.39 -9.54
CA CYS A 114 -17.24 -4.80 -9.26
C CYS A 114 -16.12 -4.95 -8.22
N TYR A 115 -16.45 -5.49 -7.06
CA TYR A 115 -15.50 -5.73 -5.99
C TYR A 115 -15.32 -7.23 -5.82
N LYS A 116 -14.08 -7.66 -5.74
CA LYS A 116 -13.67 -9.03 -5.40
C LYS A 116 -12.77 -8.98 -4.18
N ASP A 117 -13.24 -8.24 -3.17
CA ASP A 117 -12.49 -7.93 -1.96
C ASP A 117 -11.66 -9.12 -1.49
N LEU A 118 -10.37 -8.91 -1.41
CA LEU A 118 -9.49 -9.88 -0.79
C LEU A 118 -9.91 -10.05 0.68
N PRO A 119 -9.96 -11.28 1.19
CA PRO A 119 -10.30 -11.53 2.57
C PRO A 119 -9.17 -11.14 3.54
N THR A 120 -8.08 -10.57 3.04
CA THR A 120 -6.83 -10.36 3.76
C THR A 120 -6.33 -8.92 3.70
N LEU A 121 -5.82 -8.45 4.84
CA LEU A 121 -5.06 -7.21 5.00
C LEU A 121 -3.67 -7.57 5.55
N TRP A 122 -2.90 -8.31 4.77
CA TRP A 122 -1.61 -8.82 5.21
C TRP A 122 -0.49 -7.81 4.97
N SER A 123 0.61 -7.97 5.71
CA SER A 123 1.79 -7.11 5.63
C SER A 123 3.08 -7.91 5.55
N GLN A 124 4.22 -7.22 5.41
CA GLN A 124 5.52 -7.88 5.21
C GLN A 124 6.26 -8.20 6.52
N GLY A 125 5.85 -7.57 7.64
CA GLY A 125 6.46 -7.74 8.95
C GLY A 125 5.82 -8.86 9.77
N TYR A 126 6.17 -8.91 11.06
CA TYR A 126 5.63 -9.90 12.00
C TYR A 126 4.10 -9.81 12.12
N PRO A 127 3.39 -10.94 12.15
CA PRO A 127 3.88 -12.33 12.20
C PRO A 127 4.06 -13.00 10.82
N TYR A 128 3.87 -12.32 9.72
CA TYR A 128 3.93 -12.88 8.37
C TYR A 128 5.34 -13.32 7.99
N ASN A 129 6.37 -12.66 8.52
CA ASN A 129 7.78 -12.96 8.27
C ASN A 129 8.43 -13.93 9.29
N GLU A 130 7.67 -14.53 10.20
CA GLU A 130 8.18 -15.40 11.29
C GLU A 130 9.06 -16.56 10.79
N LYS A 131 8.86 -17.02 9.57
CA LYS A 131 9.67 -18.09 8.95
C LYS A 131 10.65 -17.58 7.88
N CYS A 132 10.73 -16.27 7.70
CA CYS A 132 11.77 -15.68 6.83
C CYS A 132 13.15 -15.76 7.49
N PRO A 133 14.23 -15.74 6.71
CA PRO A 133 15.59 -15.76 7.27
C PRO A 133 15.84 -14.62 8.25
N ILE A 134 16.64 -14.89 9.27
CA ILE A 134 17.12 -13.83 10.19
C ILE A 134 18.19 -13.01 9.48
N LYS A 135 18.00 -11.72 9.46
CA LYS A 135 18.93 -10.70 8.96
C LYS A 135 19.00 -9.57 9.97
N CYS A 136 20.21 -9.07 10.24
CA CYS A 136 20.42 -7.89 11.08
C CYS A 136 19.63 -7.92 12.42
N TYR A 137 19.71 -9.06 13.13
CA TYR A 137 19.12 -9.32 14.46
C TYR A 137 17.63 -9.68 14.49
N ASP A 138 16.90 -9.64 13.36
CA ASP A 138 15.48 -10.00 13.30
C ASP A 138 15.17 -10.74 11.98
N HIS A 139 13.93 -11.24 11.86
CA HIS A 139 13.45 -11.82 10.61
C HIS A 139 13.35 -10.74 9.53
N ALA A 140 13.93 -11.01 8.37
CA ALA A 140 13.81 -10.13 7.21
C ALA A 140 12.33 -9.94 6.82
N LEU A 141 11.98 -8.82 6.22
CA LEU A 141 10.64 -8.61 5.67
C LEU A 141 10.32 -9.69 4.62
N ALA A 142 9.07 -10.09 4.55
CA ALA A 142 8.62 -11.16 3.64
C ALA A 142 8.77 -10.80 2.14
N GLY A 143 8.77 -9.50 1.82
CA GLY A 143 8.80 -8.98 0.45
C GLY A 143 7.40 -8.84 -0.17
N CYS A 144 7.20 -7.75 -0.90
CA CYS A 144 5.90 -7.39 -1.48
C CYS A 144 5.36 -8.46 -2.46
N ASN A 145 6.23 -9.08 -3.25
CA ASN A 145 5.84 -10.15 -4.18
C ASN A 145 5.26 -11.36 -3.43
N ALA A 146 5.89 -11.75 -2.33
CA ALA A 146 5.43 -12.89 -1.53
C ALA A 146 4.07 -12.59 -0.89
N ILE A 147 3.87 -11.38 -0.38
CA ILE A 147 2.58 -10.97 0.20
C ILE A 147 1.48 -10.90 -0.85
N ALA A 148 1.74 -10.30 -2.02
CA ALA A 148 0.74 -10.24 -3.10
C ALA A 148 0.31 -11.66 -3.54
N ILE A 149 1.27 -12.58 -3.74
CA ILE A 149 0.98 -13.97 -4.07
C ILE A 149 0.18 -14.63 -2.93
N ALA A 150 0.61 -14.47 -1.67
CA ALA A 150 -0.04 -15.10 -0.53
C ALA A 150 -1.50 -14.65 -0.38
N GLN A 151 -1.81 -13.36 -0.60
CA GLN A 151 -3.16 -12.84 -0.59
C GLN A 151 -4.04 -13.41 -1.73
N ILE A 152 -3.48 -13.60 -2.93
CA ILE A 152 -4.16 -14.29 -4.03
C ILE A 152 -4.42 -15.77 -3.69
N LEU A 153 -3.44 -16.45 -3.09
CA LEU A 153 -3.63 -17.85 -2.64
C LEU A 153 -4.72 -17.94 -1.56
N ALA A 154 -4.76 -16.99 -0.64
CA ALA A 154 -5.80 -16.90 0.39
C ALA A 154 -7.20 -16.70 -0.24
N TYR A 155 -7.32 -15.80 -1.21
CA TYR A 155 -8.57 -15.58 -1.94
C TYR A 155 -9.08 -16.87 -2.60
N HIS A 156 -8.17 -17.62 -3.23
CA HIS A 156 -8.50 -18.89 -3.86
C HIS A 156 -8.50 -20.09 -2.89
N ARG A 157 -8.09 -19.90 -1.64
CA ARG A 157 -7.95 -20.97 -0.62
C ARG A 157 -7.10 -22.14 -1.13
N VAL A 158 -5.91 -21.83 -1.62
CA VAL A 158 -4.91 -22.80 -2.05
C VAL A 158 -3.57 -22.50 -1.36
N PRO A 159 -2.79 -23.55 -1.01
CA PRO A 159 -3.07 -25.00 -1.14
C PRO A 159 -4.17 -25.47 -0.19
N THR A 160 -4.81 -26.58 -0.53
CA THR A 160 -6.00 -27.09 0.19
C THR A 160 -5.70 -27.73 1.55
N ASN A 161 -4.44 -28.00 1.84
CA ASN A 161 -4.01 -28.59 3.11
C ASN A 161 -3.88 -27.58 4.27
N LEU A 162 -4.11 -26.28 4.01
CA LEU A 162 -4.14 -25.25 5.04
C LEU A 162 -5.56 -25.09 5.61
N ASN A 163 -5.64 -24.73 6.90
CA ASN A 163 -6.94 -24.43 7.53
C ASN A 163 -7.39 -23.01 7.19
N TRP A 164 -7.83 -22.79 5.96
CA TRP A 164 -8.28 -21.48 5.47
C TRP A 164 -9.43 -20.90 6.28
N ASN A 165 -10.29 -21.70 6.91
CA ASN A 165 -11.35 -21.18 7.77
C ASN A 165 -10.78 -20.52 9.03
N ALA A 166 -9.76 -21.12 9.65
CA ALA A 166 -9.08 -20.51 10.79
C ALA A 166 -8.23 -19.30 10.38
N ILE A 167 -7.51 -19.39 9.26
CA ILE A 167 -6.65 -18.31 8.74
C ILE A 167 -7.51 -17.09 8.39
N LEU A 168 -8.64 -17.26 7.74
CA LEU A 168 -9.52 -16.20 7.26
C LEU A 168 -10.64 -15.83 8.25
N ALA A 169 -10.57 -16.30 9.50
CA ALA A 169 -11.48 -15.86 10.57
C ALA A 169 -11.29 -14.37 10.91
N SER A 170 -10.11 -13.82 10.57
CA SER A 170 -9.80 -12.39 10.59
C SER A 170 -9.11 -12.01 9.28
N SER A 171 -9.27 -10.78 8.85
CA SER A 171 -8.53 -10.24 7.69
C SER A 171 -7.03 -10.07 7.96
N THR A 172 -6.61 -10.01 9.22
CA THR A 172 -5.23 -9.87 9.65
C THR A 172 -4.81 -11.01 10.55
N VAL A 173 -3.52 -11.35 10.50
CA VAL A 173 -2.86 -12.20 11.50
C VAL A 173 -2.03 -11.29 12.40
N THR A 174 -2.16 -11.48 13.71
CA THR A 174 -1.47 -10.66 14.72
C THR A 174 -0.75 -11.56 15.73
N SER A 175 0.03 -10.96 16.62
CA SER A 175 0.68 -11.69 17.74
C SER A 175 -0.31 -12.41 18.66
N SER A 176 -1.58 -11.99 18.67
CA SER A 176 -2.64 -12.64 19.45
C SER A 176 -3.38 -13.74 18.68
N SER A 177 -3.08 -13.96 17.41
CA SER A 177 -3.61 -15.10 16.64
C SER A 177 -3.07 -16.43 17.19
N SER A 178 -3.78 -17.53 16.95
CA SER A 178 -3.29 -18.83 17.41
C SER A 178 -1.94 -19.19 16.78
N ALA A 179 -1.06 -19.85 17.54
CA ALA A 179 0.24 -20.26 17.05
C ALA A 179 0.16 -21.09 15.75
N THR A 180 -0.89 -21.90 15.60
CA THR A 180 -1.13 -22.68 14.38
C THR A 180 -1.42 -21.78 13.18
N VAL A 181 -2.20 -20.70 13.34
CA VAL A 181 -2.49 -19.74 12.25
C VAL A 181 -1.23 -19.00 11.87
N ILE A 182 -0.47 -18.52 12.86
CA ILE A 182 0.82 -17.83 12.61
C ILE A 182 1.77 -18.75 11.86
N ASP A 183 1.93 -19.99 12.34
CA ASP A 183 2.83 -20.98 11.71
C ASP A 183 2.41 -21.31 10.26
N GLN A 184 1.13 -21.55 10.01
CA GLN A 184 0.62 -21.85 8.66
C GLN A 184 0.84 -20.70 7.69
N VAL A 185 0.52 -19.46 8.11
CA VAL A 185 0.64 -18.28 7.24
C VAL A 185 2.09 -17.92 6.99
N SER A 186 2.94 -17.88 8.03
CA SER A 186 4.35 -17.55 7.87
C SER A 186 5.11 -18.64 7.09
N THR A 187 4.75 -19.92 7.27
CA THR A 187 5.30 -21.02 6.47
C THR A 187 4.91 -20.91 5.00
N LEU A 188 3.63 -20.59 4.71
CA LEU A 188 3.19 -20.36 3.33
C LEU A 188 4.00 -19.24 2.68
N ILE A 189 4.16 -18.11 3.36
CA ILE A 189 4.87 -16.93 2.86
C ILE A 189 6.36 -17.24 2.63
N ALA A 190 7.03 -17.90 3.57
CA ALA A 190 8.42 -18.31 3.41
C ALA A 190 8.62 -19.29 2.24
N ASN A 191 7.69 -20.24 2.05
CA ASN A 191 7.70 -21.15 0.89
C ASN A 191 7.51 -20.40 -0.43
N ILE A 192 6.63 -19.38 -0.47
CA ILE A 192 6.49 -18.51 -1.64
C ILE A 192 7.81 -17.78 -1.88
N GLY A 193 8.38 -17.16 -0.85
CA GLY A 193 9.65 -16.46 -0.94
C GLY A 193 10.78 -17.32 -1.53
N SER A 194 10.86 -18.58 -1.09
CA SER A 194 11.80 -19.56 -1.67
C SER A 194 11.53 -19.83 -3.15
N LYS A 195 10.25 -20.01 -3.53
CA LYS A 195 9.87 -20.32 -4.93
C LYS A 195 10.12 -19.17 -5.88
N ILE A 196 10.00 -17.92 -5.42
CA ILE A 196 10.26 -16.73 -6.25
C ILE A 196 11.70 -16.24 -6.12
N SER A 197 12.56 -16.94 -5.39
CA SER A 197 13.97 -16.57 -5.14
C SER A 197 14.06 -15.16 -4.51
N THR A 198 13.33 -14.95 -3.40
CA THR A 198 13.39 -13.68 -2.67
C THR A 198 14.81 -13.42 -2.16
N GLU A 199 15.34 -12.27 -2.49
CA GLU A 199 16.54 -11.70 -1.90
C GLU A 199 16.15 -10.99 -0.62
N TYR A 200 16.55 -11.57 0.52
CA TYR A 200 16.21 -11.09 1.84
C TYR A 200 17.28 -10.14 2.35
N GLU A 201 16.89 -8.92 2.71
CA GLU A 201 17.76 -7.90 3.26
C GLU A 201 17.18 -7.32 4.56
N CYS A 202 17.96 -6.45 5.24
CA CYS A 202 17.59 -5.94 6.56
C CYS A 202 16.35 -5.03 6.55
N LEU A 203 16.22 -4.16 5.56
CA LEU A 203 15.21 -3.13 5.49
C LEU A 203 14.18 -3.36 4.39
N GLU A 204 14.53 -4.18 3.41
CA GLU A 204 13.65 -4.53 2.31
C GLU A 204 13.95 -5.96 1.84
N SER A 205 12.98 -6.58 1.22
CA SER A 205 13.16 -7.89 0.58
C SER A 205 12.40 -7.88 -0.73
N GLY A 206 12.99 -8.43 -1.75
CA GLY A 206 12.43 -8.38 -3.10
C GLY A 206 12.70 -9.64 -3.91
N ALA A 207 11.93 -9.80 -4.96
CA ALA A 207 12.13 -10.85 -5.96
C ALA A 207 11.82 -10.29 -7.36
N SER A 208 12.33 -10.93 -8.39
CA SER A 208 11.91 -10.59 -9.75
C SER A 208 10.41 -10.90 -9.95
N PRO A 209 9.58 -9.95 -10.38
CA PRO A 209 8.17 -10.23 -10.70
C PRO A 209 7.99 -11.32 -11.75
N SER A 210 9.01 -11.61 -12.58
CA SER A 210 8.98 -12.68 -13.58
C SER A 210 8.76 -14.08 -12.99
N ASN A 211 9.05 -14.25 -11.69
CA ASN A 211 8.87 -15.52 -10.99
C ASN A 211 7.43 -15.73 -10.46
N ILE A 212 6.59 -14.68 -10.48
CA ILE A 212 5.23 -14.74 -9.93
C ILE A 212 4.33 -15.73 -10.68
N PRO A 213 4.24 -15.71 -12.03
CA PRO A 213 3.34 -16.63 -12.74
C PRO A 213 3.67 -18.09 -12.47
N SER A 214 4.94 -18.47 -12.52
CA SER A 214 5.37 -19.85 -12.26
C SER A 214 5.10 -20.27 -10.81
N CYS A 215 5.24 -19.37 -9.86
CA CYS A 215 4.90 -19.60 -8.46
C CYS A 215 3.40 -19.90 -8.30
N LEU A 216 2.52 -19.05 -8.86
CA LEU A 216 1.06 -19.25 -8.83
C LEU A 216 0.65 -20.60 -9.45
N ILE A 217 1.25 -20.94 -10.60
CA ILE A 217 1.02 -22.23 -11.27
C ILE A 217 1.43 -23.39 -10.37
N SER A 218 2.55 -23.28 -9.65
CA SER A 218 3.00 -24.32 -8.72
C SER A 218 2.05 -24.59 -7.55
N TYR A 219 1.13 -23.67 -7.27
CA TYR A 219 0.06 -23.82 -6.28
C TYR A 219 -1.29 -24.25 -6.89
N GLY A 220 -1.33 -24.60 -8.18
CA GLY A 220 -2.55 -25.08 -8.86
C GLY A 220 -3.47 -23.97 -9.37
N LEU A 221 -2.94 -22.76 -9.53
CA LEU A 221 -3.64 -21.67 -10.21
C LEU A 221 -3.17 -21.56 -11.66
N LYS A 222 -4.03 -21.10 -12.53
CA LYS A 222 -3.63 -20.53 -13.82
C LYS A 222 -3.25 -19.07 -13.61
N ALA A 223 -2.26 -18.58 -14.32
CA ALA A 223 -1.90 -17.17 -14.40
C ALA A 223 -1.30 -16.90 -15.78
N ASP A 224 -1.61 -15.74 -16.36
CA ASP A 224 -0.99 -15.33 -17.60
C ASP A 224 0.41 -14.75 -17.32
N GLY A 225 1.18 -14.52 -18.38
CA GLY A 225 2.47 -13.84 -18.29
C GLY A 225 2.31 -12.35 -17.97
N ILE A 226 3.44 -11.70 -17.72
CA ILE A 226 3.49 -10.26 -17.43
C ILE A 226 3.16 -9.45 -18.69
N VAL A 227 2.20 -8.55 -18.56
CA VAL A 227 1.81 -7.60 -19.61
C VAL A 227 1.81 -6.17 -19.09
N THR A 228 1.72 -5.20 -19.98
CA THR A 228 1.52 -3.80 -19.58
C THR A 228 0.17 -3.65 -18.91
N LEU A 229 0.09 -2.82 -17.85
CA LEU A 229 -1.15 -2.57 -17.15
C LEU A 229 -2.22 -2.03 -18.12
N SER A 230 -3.36 -2.71 -18.15
CA SER A 230 -4.55 -2.34 -18.88
C SER A 230 -5.74 -2.30 -17.93
N VAL A 231 -6.39 -1.15 -17.85
CA VAL A 231 -7.58 -0.95 -16.98
C VAL A 231 -8.73 -1.85 -17.45
N GLU A 232 -8.93 -1.96 -18.75
CA GLU A 232 -10.00 -2.78 -19.29
C GLU A 232 -9.78 -4.28 -19.03
N GLU A 233 -8.53 -4.76 -19.12
CA GLU A 233 -8.21 -6.13 -18.72
C GLU A 233 -8.39 -6.37 -17.23
N CYS A 234 -8.02 -5.41 -16.37
CA CYS A 234 -8.32 -5.48 -14.94
C CYS A 234 -9.82 -5.64 -14.72
N LYS A 235 -10.66 -4.79 -15.33
CA LYS A 235 -12.12 -4.84 -15.21
C LYS A 235 -12.67 -6.20 -15.65
N MET A 236 -12.28 -6.69 -16.84
CA MET A 236 -12.73 -8.00 -17.35
C MET A 236 -12.35 -9.13 -16.39
N ASN A 237 -11.14 -9.13 -15.87
CA ASN A 237 -10.70 -10.16 -14.93
C ASN A 237 -11.51 -10.09 -13.62
N LEU A 238 -11.72 -8.91 -13.06
CA LEU A 238 -12.49 -8.73 -11.83
C LEU A 238 -13.95 -9.13 -11.99
N GLN A 239 -14.58 -8.83 -13.13
CA GLN A 239 -15.95 -9.31 -13.45
C GLN A 239 -16.04 -10.83 -13.40
N ASN A 240 -14.97 -11.52 -13.80
CA ASN A 240 -14.88 -12.99 -13.75
C ASN A 240 -14.38 -13.54 -12.40
N GLY A 241 -14.32 -12.72 -11.34
CA GLY A 241 -13.85 -13.16 -10.03
C GLY A 241 -12.35 -13.43 -9.95
N ARG A 242 -11.55 -12.72 -10.75
CA ARG A 242 -10.11 -12.91 -10.88
C ARG A 242 -9.34 -11.64 -10.50
N PRO A 243 -9.01 -11.42 -9.23
CA PRO A 243 -8.11 -10.35 -8.82
C PRO A 243 -6.77 -10.45 -9.57
N ALA A 244 -6.16 -9.31 -9.88
CA ALA A 244 -4.91 -9.24 -10.62
C ALA A 244 -3.76 -8.81 -9.72
N ILE A 245 -2.54 -9.28 -9.97
CA ILE A 245 -1.33 -8.76 -9.35
C ILE A 245 -0.79 -7.65 -10.24
N LEU A 246 -0.56 -6.49 -9.66
CA LEU A 246 0.04 -5.33 -10.30
C LEU A 246 1.43 -5.08 -9.71
N PHE A 247 2.30 -4.48 -10.51
CA PHE A 247 3.56 -3.94 -10.01
C PHE A 247 4.04 -2.76 -10.83
N GLY A 248 4.90 -1.96 -10.23
CA GLY A 248 5.46 -0.77 -10.85
C GLY A 248 6.62 -0.21 -10.06
N TYR A 249 7.19 0.85 -10.57
CA TYR A 249 8.37 1.49 -10.00
C TYR A 249 8.15 2.98 -9.83
N THR A 250 8.81 3.56 -8.84
CA THR A 250 8.90 5.00 -8.65
C THR A 250 9.91 5.61 -9.62
N ALA A 251 9.99 6.94 -9.65
CA ALA A 251 11.03 7.66 -10.39
C ALA A 251 12.45 7.26 -9.98
N SER A 252 12.66 6.93 -8.70
CA SER A 252 13.93 6.45 -8.12
C SER A 252 14.17 4.94 -8.30
N ASN A 253 13.31 4.24 -9.05
CA ASN A 253 13.34 2.80 -9.28
C ASN A 253 13.06 1.92 -8.04
N ALA A 254 12.46 2.48 -6.98
CA ALA A 254 11.89 1.64 -5.93
C ALA A 254 10.69 0.88 -6.51
N GLY A 255 10.71 -0.45 -6.44
CA GLY A 255 9.67 -1.32 -6.98
C GLY A 255 8.67 -1.74 -5.92
N HIS A 256 7.41 -1.93 -6.30
CA HIS A 256 6.40 -2.54 -5.44
C HIS A 256 5.46 -3.44 -6.22
N THR A 257 4.91 -4.45 -5.54
CA THR A 257 3.92 -5.39 -6.08
C THR A 257 2.72 -5.41 -5.15
N TRP A 258 1.52 -5.28 -5.72
CA TRP A 258 0.26 -5.21 -4.98
C TRP A 258 -0.86 -5.96 -5.71
N VAL A 259 -2.06 -6.00 -5.13
CA VAL A 259 -3.21 -6.67 -5.74
C VAL A 259 -4.27 -5.64 -6.12
N CYS A 260 -4.84 -5.77 -7.31
CA CYS A 260 -6.06 -5.10 -7.73
C CYS A 260 -7.24 -6.06 -7.52
N ASP A 261 -8.15 -5.70 -6.59
CA ASP A 261 -9.29 -6.54 -6.17
C ASP A 261 -10.66 -5.92 -6.44
N GLY A 262 -10.72 -4.79 -7.15
CA GLY A 262 -11.96 -4.15 -7.53
C GLY A 262 -11.79 -3.02 -8.53
N TRP A 263 -12.91 -2.57 -9.05
CA TRP A 263 -13.00 -1.35 -9.86
C TRP A 263 -14.34 -0.66 -9.64
N LYS A 264 -14.38 0.62 -9.89
CA LYS A 264 -15.61 1.40 -10.03
C LYS A 264 -15.47 2.41 -11.16
N LYS A 265 -16.58 2.79 -11.74
CA LYS A 265 -16.69 3.87 -12.72
C LYS A 265 -17.79 4.80 -12.26
N HIS A 266 -17.48 6.07 -12.13
CA HIS A 266 -18.46 7.12 -11.92
C HIS A 266 -18.85 7.67 -13.29
N ILE A 267 -20.15 7.77 -13.53
CA ILE A 267 -20.73 8.27 -14.78
C ILE A 267 -21.65 9.44 -14.39
N TYR A 268 -21.32 10.63 -14.87
CA TYR A 268 -22.05 11.85 -14.60
C TYR A 268 -23.01 12.20 -15.73
N ASP A 269 -24.08 12.93 -15.43
CA ASP A 269 -25.09 13.36 -16.42
C ASP A 269 -24.54 14.26 -17.54
N ASP A 270 -23.40 14.89 -17.31
CA ASP A 270 -22.68 15.68 -18.32
C ASP A 270 -21.87 14.83 -19.31
N GLY A 271 -21.90 13.50 -19.15
CA GLY A 271 -21.17 12.52 -19.95
C GLY A 271 -19.75 12.25 -19.49
N ASN A 272 -19.26 12.93 -18.45
CA ASN A 272 -17.96 12.64 -17.88
C ASN A 272 -17.96 11.28 -17.17
N CYS A 273 -16.86 10.54 -17.33
CA CYS A 273 -16.68 9.24 -16.73
C CYS A 273 -15.30 9.16 -16.07
N TYR A 274 -15.27 8.62 -14.84
CA TYR A 274 -14.03 8.43 -14.09
C TYR A 274 -13.90 6.99 -13.65
N ASP A 275 -12.82 6.36 -14.08
CA ASP A 275 -12.50 4.98 -13.72
C ASP A 275 -11.57 4.93 -12.52
N TYR A 276 -11.84 3.99 -11.62
CA TYR A 276 -11.02 3.73 -10.43
C TYR A 276 -10.69 2.25 -10.35
N LEU A 277 -9.46 1.93 -9.96
CA LEU A 277 -9.06 0.59 -9.55
C LEU A 277 -8.91 0.54 -8.03
N LYS A 278 -9.39 -0.54 -7.41
CA LYS A 278 -9.22 -0.79 -5.99
C LYS A 278 -7.95 -1.59 -5.76
N MET A 279 -7.10 -1.10 -4.87
CA MET A 279 -5.78 -1.65 -4.61
C MET A 279 -5.66 -2.15 -3.17
N ASN A 280 -5.02 -3.31 -3.00
CA ASN A 280 -4.53 -3.82 -1.73
C ASN A 280 -3.00 -3.89 -1.81
N TRP A 281 -2.35 -2.97 -1.09
CA TRP A 281 -0.91 -2.75 -1.19
C TRP A 281 -0.07 -3.77 -0.44
N GLY A 282 -0.68 -4.63 0.40
CA GLY A 282 0.08 -5.58 1.21
C GLY A 282 0.82 -4.91 2.38
N TRP A 283 0.27 -3.81 2.89
CA TRP A 283 0.80 -3.03 4.02
C TRP A 283 -0.13 -3.04 5.23
N GLY A 284 -0.81 -4.16 5.48
CA GLY A 284 -1.71 -4.29 6.63
C GLY A 284 -3.04 -3.53 6.48
N GLY A 285 -3.36 -3.07 5.28
CA GLY A 285 -4.52 -2.25 4.99
C GLY A 285 -4.18 -0.77 4.76
N ASP A 286 -2.98 -0.35 5.13
CA ASP A 286 -2.54 1.03 4.88
C ASP A 286 -2.55 1.35 3.39
N SER A 287 -3.05 2.54 3.06
CA SER A 287 -3.21 3.04 1.69
C SER A 287 -4.11 2.21 0.78
N ASN A 288 -4.80 1.18 1.30
CA ASN A 288 -5.79 0.44 0.51
C ASN A 288 -6.97 1.33 0.14
N GLY A 289 -7.47 1.18 -1.08
CA GLY A 289 -8.61 1.98 -1.54
C GLY A 289 -8.73 2.08 -3.06
N PHE A 290 -9.53 3.03 -3.48
CA PHE A 290 -9.77 3.33 -4.90
C PHE A 290 -8.83 4.42 -5.40
N PHE A 291 -8.17 4.15 -6.51
CA PHE A 291 -7.26 5.05 -7.17
C PHE A 291 -7.84 5.46 -8.51
N LEU A 292 -8.01 6.77 -8.71
CA LEU A 292 -8.45 7.34 -9.97
C LEU A 292 -7.46 7.00 -11.08
N ILE A 293 -7.99 6.63 -12.24
CA ILE A 293 -7.18 6.35 -13.41
C ILE A 293 -7.10 7.61 -14.27
N GLU A 294 -5.93 8.17 -14.31
CA GLU A 294 -5.56 9.31 -15.15
C GLU A 294 -4.38 8.92 -16.05
N TYR A 295 -4.24 9.55 -17.19
CA TYR A 295 -3.14 9.28 -18.12
C TYR A 295 -2.19 10.48 -18.19
N PRO A 296 -0.85 10.27 -18.02
CA PRO A 296 -0.19 8.97 -17.81
C PRO A 296 -0.50 8.36 -16.45
N MET A 297 -0.75 7.03 -16.43
CA MET A 297 -1.14 6.33 -15.19
C MET A 297 -0.08 6.45 -14.11
N SER A 298 -0.54 6.75 -12.90
CA SER A 298 0.28 6.77 -11.69
C SER A 298 -0.55 6.41 -10.46
N PHE A 299 0.08 5.82 -9.46
CA PHE A 299 -0.56 5.45 -8.21
C PHE A 299 0.28 5.97 -7.05
N ASN A 300 -0.34 6.79 -6.20
CA ASN A 300 0.32 7.30 -5.01
C ASN A 300 -0.17 6.54 -3.78
N ALA A 301 0.72 5.81 -3.12
CA ALA A 301 0.40 5.04 -1.93
C ALA A 301 1.59 5.01 -0.97
N GLY A 302 1.33 5.19 0.32
CA GLY A 302 2.34 5.13 1.36
C GLY A 302 3.51 6.10 1.17
N GLY A 303 3.28 7.21 0.46
CA GLY A 303 4.34 8.17 0.13
C GLY A 303 5.17 7.84 -1.11
N TYR A 304 4.79 6.80 -1.85
CA TYR A 304 5.46 6.39 -3.09
C TYR A 304 4.59 6.68 -4.31
N LEU A 305 5.16 7.29 -5.33
CA LEU A 305 4.50 7.48 -6.62
C LEU A 305 4.98 6.43 -7.62
N PHE A 306 4.13 5.43 -7.87
CA PHE A 306 4.40 4.37 -8.85
C PHE A 306 3.89 4.80 -10.23
N ASN A 307 4.79 5.19 -11.10
CA ASN A 307 4.50 5.74 -12.43
C ASN A 307 5.38 5.18 -13.55
N LYS A 308 6.29 4.26 -13.23
CA LYS A 308 7.18 3.63 -14.22
C LYS A 308 6.89 2.16 -14.36
N ASN A 309 6.92 1.66 -15.59
CA ASN A 309 6.82 0.24 -15.91
C ASN A 309 5.65 -0.45 -15.21
N LEU A 310 4.48 0.21 -15.19
CA LEU A 310 3.28 -0.37 -14.64
C LEU A 310 2.90 -1.61 -15.45
N LYS A 311 2.89 -2.75 -14.77
CA LYS A 311 2.64 -4.07 -15.35
C LYS A 311 1.61 -4.82 -14.53
N MET A 312 1.06 -5.87 -15.12
CA MET A 312 0.11 -6.73 -14.45
C MET A 312 0.31 -8.21 -14.80
N ILE A 313 -0.18 -9.05 -13.91
CA ILE A 313 -0.39 -10.48 -14.09
C ILE A 313 -1.88 -10.73 -13.85
N CYS A 314 -2.56 -11.25 -14.83
CA CYS A 314 -4.00 -11.44 -14.82
C CYS A 314 -4.40 -12.88 -15.12
N ASN A 315 -5.71 -13.11 -15.28
CA ASN A 315 -6.31 -14.43 -15.55
C ASN A 315 -5.94 -15.46 -14.45
N ILE A 316 -5.85 -14.98 -13.20
CA ILE A 316 -5.49 -15.80 -12.05
C ILE A 316 -6.74 -16.50 -11.53
N HIS A 317 -6.80 -17.83 -11.66
CA HIS A 317 -7.92 -18.64 -11.21
C HIS A 317 -7.51 -20.09 -10.98
N LYS A 318 -8.35 -20.88 -10.31
CA LYS A 318 -8.14 -22.34 -10.17
C LYS A 318 -8.24 -23.03 -11.51
N LEU A 319 -7.41 -24.06 -11.68
CA LEU A 319 -7.45 -24.97 -12.83
C LEU A 319 -8.70 -25.83 -12.80
#